data_6ae8500c87978611e27c8d612849739e
#
_entry.id   6ae8500c87978611e27c8d612849739e
#
_cell.length_a   1.000
_cell.length_b   1.000
_cell.length_c   1.000
_cell.angle_alpha   90.00
_cell.angle_beta   90.00
_cell.angle_gamma   90.00
#
_symmetry.space_group_name_H-M   'P 1'
#
loop_
_entity.id
_entity.type
_entity.pdbx_description
1 polymer ?
#
loop_
_entity_poly.entity_id
_entity_poly.type
_entity_poly.pdbx_seq_one_letter_code
_entity_poly.pdbx_strand_id
1 'polypeptide(L)'
;MERYFFFDIDGTLTTPLTADYPDSAREAVRRLQEKGNFVAIASGRLQADAVDVAEELGIDSVISDGGNGVTCCGKILYHEGLPLEACFRLLGEIDGKKHPWAVTTENKKRRTTKYDDYLKRVTDRYYETVVDSRYDYRRAAQIYKIFIACAKREVKEIPLHTLPHVWLTKGTMLVEPVHKERGIFEIMKRYNVSDDRIVVFGDGLNDCSMFRPEWMTV
;
A
#
# COMPACT_ATOMS: atom_id res chain seq x y z
N MET A 1 16.77 21.61 14.68
CA MET A 1 17.25 20.80 13.52
C MET A 1 16.03 20.17 12.90
N GLU A 2 15.81 20.34 11.61
CA GLU A 2 14.70 19.76 10.85
C GLU A 2 14.76 18.24 10.87
N ARG A 3 13.63 17.57 11.11
CA ARG A 3 13.47 16.12 11.06
C ARG A 3 12.51 15.71 9.96
N TYR A 4 12.56 14.45 9.55
CA TYR A 4 11.77 13.85 8.49
C TYR A 4 10.84 12.80 9.10
N PHE A 5 9.55 13.08 9.12
CA PHE A 5 8.53 12.26 9.72
C PHE A 5 7.77 11.47 8.65
N PHE A 6 7.69 10.17 8.80
CA PHE A 6 6.94 9.28 7.91
C PHE A 6 5.87 8.56 8.72
N PHE A 7 4.64 8.70 8.31
CA PHE A 7 3.48 8.14 8.99
C PHE A 7 2.80 7.09 8.12
N ASP A 8 2.53 5.90 8.67
CA ASP A 8 1.51 5.05 8.11
C ASP A 8 0.12 5.69 8.27
N ILE A 9 -0.87 5.20 7.51
CA ILE A 9 -2.25 5.71 7.55
C ILE A 9 -3.09 4.87 8.51
N ASP A 10 -3.26 3.58 8.17
CA ASP A 10 -4.30 2.71 8.71
C ASP A 10 -3.91 2.13 10.08
N GLY A 11 -4.41 2.73 11.16
CA GLY A 11 -4.04 2.40 12.54
C GLY A 11 -3.05 3.38 13.16
N THR A 12 -2.42 4.25 12.37
CA THR A 12 -1.47 5.28 12.83
C THR A 12 -2.09 6.68 12.76
N LEU A 13 -2.40 7.18 11.56
CA LEU A 13 -3.09 8.48 11.40
C LEU A 13 -4.60 8.35 11.49
N THR A 14 -5.16 7.20 11.16
CA THR A 14 -6.59 6.90 11.30
C THR A 14 -6.85 5.98 12.48
N THR A 15 -8.06 6.03 13.01
CA THR A 15 -8.49 5.03 13.99
C THR A 15 -8.92 3.74 13.28
N PRO A 16 -8.57 2.56 13.81
CA PRO A 16 -8.91 1.28 13.16
C PRO A 16 -10.41 1.03 12.99
N LEU A 17 -11.26 1.71 13.77
CA LEU A 17 -12.71 1.48 13.79
C LEU A 17 -13.50 2.38 12.86
N THR A 18 -13.06 3.61 12.63
CA THR A 18 -13.84 4.62 11.90
C THR A 18 -13.24 5.02 10.57
N ALA A 19 -11.96 4.72 10.35
CA ALA A 19 -11.16 5.25 9.24
C ALA A 19 -11.14 6.80 9.18
N ASP A 20 -11.60 7.47 10.24
CA ASP A 20 -11.57 8.92 10.35
C ASP A 20 -10.22 9.38 10.90
N TYR A 21 -9.80 10.56 10.51
CA TYR A 21 -8.60 11.22 11.05
C TYR A 21 -8.99 11.99 12.31
N PRO A 22 -8.52 11.61 13.50
CA PRO A 22 -8.75 12.38 14.72
C PRO A 22 -8.20 13.80 14.58
N ASP A 23 -8.87 14.78 15.17
CA ASP A 23 -8.38 16.17 15.18
C ASP A 23 -6.96 16.26 15.75
N SER A 24 -6.62 15.39 16.70
CA SER A 24 -5.27 15.30 17.28
C SER A 24 -4.21 14.91 16.25
N ALA A 25 -4.52 14.02 15.31
CA ALA A 25 -3.60 13.65 14.24
C ALA A 25 -3.39 14.82 13.26
N ARG A 26 -4.47 15.48 12.84
CA ARG A 26 -4.41 16.70 12.00
C ARG A 26 -3.56 17.79 12.66
N GLU A 27 -3.81 18.05 13.93
CA GLU A 27 -3.10 19.05 14.70
C GLU A 27 -1.61 18.67 14.89
N ALA A 28 -1.29 17.41 15.12
CA ALA A 28 0.08 16.94 15.23
C ALA A 28 0.86 17.15 13.93
N VAL A 29 0.28 16.75 12.79
CA VAL A 29 0.87 16.98 11.45
C VAL A 29 1.13 18.47 11.23
N ARG A 30 0.10 19.32 11.45
CA ARG A 30 0.22 20.77 11.28
C ARG A 30 1.35 21.35 12.13
N ARG A 31 1.44 20.97 13.42
CA ARG A 31 2.50 21.45 14.33
C ARG A 31 3.90 21.01 13.92
N LEU A 32 4.03 19.80 13.37
CA LEU A 32 5.32 19.32 12.85
C LEU A 32 5.78 20.19 11.65
N GLN A 33 4.86 20.44 10.72
CA GLN A 33 5.14 21.28 9.54
C GLN A 33 5.46 22.72 9.93
N GLU A 34 4.70 23.34 10.87
CA GLU A 34 4.96 24.68 11.36
C GLU A 34 6.32 24.85 12.04
N LYS A 35 6.87 23.77 12.59
CA LYS A 35 8.23 23.73 13.14
C LYS A 35 9.31 23.52 12.07
N GLY A 36 8.94 23.51 10.79
CA GLY A 36 9.86 23.36 9.67
C GLY A 36 10.33 21.92 9.49
N ASN A 37 9.57 20.91 9.95
CA ASN A 37 9.90 19.52 9.68
C ASN A 37 9.28 19.06 8.35
N PHE A 38 9.95 18.13 7.70
CA PHE A 38 9.38 17.40 6.58
C PHE A 38 8.39 16.35 7.11
N VAL A 39 7.20 16.26 6.49
CA VAL A 39 6.17 15.28 6.85
C VAL A 39 5.71 14.56 5.59
N ALA A 40 5.69 13.24 5.62
CA ALA A 40 5.23 12.40 4.53
C ALA A 40 4.37 11.23 5.03
N ILE A 41 3.52 10.72 4.16
CA ILE A 41 2.81 9.46 4.33
C ILE A 41 3.68 8.30 3.80
N ALA A 42 3.59 7.13 4.44
CA ALA A 42 4.17 5.87 3.96
C ALA A 42 3.16 4.73 4.11
N SER A 43 2.44 4.39 3.04
CA SER A 43 1.29 3.49 3.07
C SER A 43 1.34 2.38 2.03
N GLY A 44 0.62 1.29 2.31
CA GLY A 44 0.29 0.25 1.33
C GLY A 44 -0.79 0.68 0.33
N ARG A 45 -1.51 1.77 0.57
CA ARG A 45 -2.57 2.24 -0.33
C ARG A 45 -2.03 2.58 -1.72
N LEU A 46 -2.89 2.50 -2.75
CA LEU A 46 -2.57 2.96 -4.10
C LEU A 46 -2.19 4.45 -4.09
N GLN A 47 -1.34 4.86 -5.02
CA GLN A 47 -0.80 6.21 -5.06
C GLN A 47 -1.91 7.27 -5.09
N ALA A 48 -2.92 7.16 -5.95
CA ALA A 48 -4.01 8.13 -5.99
C ALA A 48 -4.77 8.21 -4.66
N ASP A 49 -5.08 7.06 -4.06
CA ASP A 49 -5.79 6.99 -2.78
C ASP A 49 -4.95 7.53 -1.60
N ALA A 50 -3.65 7.28 -1.59
CA ALA A 50 -2.75 7.81 -0.57
C ALA A 50 -2.53 9.32 -0.71
N VAL A 51 -2.56 9.85 -1.94
CA VAL A 51 -2.50 11.29 -2.21
C VAL A 51 -3.77 11.99 -1.74
N ASP A 52 -4.97 11.43 -2.02
CA ASP A 52 -6.23 11.99 -1.52
C ASP A 52 -6.19 12.17 0.02
N VAL A 53 -5.68 11.17 0.74
CA VAL A 53 -5.47 11.23 2.19
C VAL A 53 -4.47 12.32 2.59
N ALA A 54 -3.35 12.39 1.88
CA ALA A 54 -2.31 13.37 2.16
C ALA A 54 -2.81 14.80 1.99
N GLU A 55 -3.58 15.06 0.94
CA GLU A 55 -4.20 16.36 0.68
C GLU A 55 -5.14 16.78 1.81
N GLU A 56 -5.95 15.87 2.35
CA GLU A 56 -6.83 16.13 3.50
C GLU A 56 -6.06 16.53 4.77
N LEU A 57 -4.82 16.08 4.90
CA LEU A 57 -3.92 16.37 6.04
C LEU A 57 -2.93 17.51 5.75
N GLY A 58 -2.98 18.11 4.55
CA GLY A 58 -2.03 19.13 4.12
C GLY A 58 -0.60 18.62 3.92
N ILE A 59 -0.47 17.33 3.57
CA ILE A 59 0.82 16.65 3.28
C ILE A 59 0.97 16.55 1.75
N ASP A 60 2.11 16.91 1.21
CA ASP A 60 2.39 16.90 -0.23
C ASP A 60 3.33 15.76 -0.68
N SER A 61 3.78 14.95 0.26
CA SER A 61 4.77 13.91 0.00
C SER A 61 4.26 12.55 0.49
N VAL A 62 4.30 11.54 -0.39
CA VAL A 62 3.65 10.24 -0.18
C VAL A 62 4.53 9.12 -0.71
N ILE A 63 4.76 8.12 0.13
CA ILE A 63 5.23 6.79 -0.26
C ILE A 63 3.97 5.92 -0.31
N SER A 64 3.66 5.38 -1.47
CA SER A 64 2.46 4.59 -1.76
C SER A 64 2.81 3.19 -2.23
N ASP A 65 1.78 2.35 -2.39
CA ASP A 65 1.92 0.99 -2.92
C ASP A 65 3.03 0.19 -2.24
N GLY A 66 3.15 0.34 -0.90
CA GLY A 66 4.15 -0.35 -0.10
C GLY A 66 5.60 -0.06 -0.50
N GLY A 67 5.88 1.13 -1.04
CA GLY A 67 7.21 1.56 -1.49
C GLY A 67 7.41 1.56 -3.00
N ASN A 68 6.44 1.08 -3.79
CA ASN A 68 6.50 1.11 -5.25
C ASN A 68 6.01 2.43 -5.86
N GLY A 69 5.52 3.36 -5.07
CA GLY A 69 5.19 4.71 -5.49
C GLY A 69 5.83 5.76 -4.58
N VAL A 70 6.38 6.82 -5.15
CA VAL A 70 6.84 8.01 -4.42
C VAL A 70 6.36 9.26 -5.13
N THR A 71 5.59 10.05 -4.40
CA THR A 71 5.25 11.43 -4.73
C THR A 71 5.98 12.33 -3.74
N CYS A 72 6.68 13.33 -4.20
CA CYS A 72 7.44 14.25 -3.35
C CYS A 72 7.13 15.69 -3.75
N CYS A 73 6.67 16.51 -2.81
CA CYS A 73 6.21 17.88 -3.07
C CYS A 73 5.22 17.93 -4.25
N GLY A 74 4.22 17.08 -4.24
CA GLY A 74 3.17 16.99 -5.27
C GLY A 74 3.61 16.42 -6.63
N LYS A 75 4.87 15.96 -6.78
CA LYS A 75 5.38 15.40 -8.04
C LYS A 75 5.66 13.90 -7.90
N ILE A 76 5.09 13.10 -8.79
CA ILE A 76 5.39 11.67 -8.87
C ILE A 76 6.84 11.51 -9.33
N LEU A 77 7.67 10.87 -8.51
CA LEU A 77 9.04 10.50 -8.84
C LEU A 77 9.07 9.15 -9.58
N TYR A 78 8.32 8.19 -9.06
CA TYR A 78 8.04 6.92 -9.73
C TYR A 78 6.74 6.31 -9.20
N HIS A 79 6.12 5.43 -10.00
CA HIS A 79 4.98 4.61 -9.61
C HIS A 79 5.03 3.30 -10.43
N GLU A 80 5.38 2.21 -9.76
CA GLU A 80 5.67 0.91 -10.36
C GLU A 80 4.66 -0.14 -9.91
N GLY A 81 4.30 -1.04 -10.82
CA GLY A 81 3.52 -2.24 -10.48
C GLY A 81 4.38 -3.36 -9.89
N LEU A 82 3.73 -4.45 -9.56
CA LEU A 82 4.36 -5.72 -9.24
C LEU A 82 5.08 -6.30 -10.49
N PRO A 83 6.09 -7.18 -10.32
CA PRO A 83 6.74 -7.86 -11.45
C PRO A 83 5.72 -8.69 -12.26
N LEU A 84 5.43 -8.28 -13.49
CA LEU A 84 4.35 -8.86 -14.32
C LEU A 84 4.49 -10.38 -14.53
N GLU A 85 5.71 -10.86 -14.79
CA GLU A 85 5.94 -12.31 -14.98
C GLU A 85 5.57 -13.12 -13.74
N ALA A 86 5.91 -12.62 -12.55
CA ALA A 86 5.55 -13.27 -11.29
C ALA A 86 4.03 -13.22 -11.07
N CYS A 87 3.39 -12.09 -11.39
CA CYS A 87 1.93 -11.96 -11.33
C CYS A 87 1.24 -12.94 -12.28
N PHE A 88 1.68 -13.03 -13.53
CA PHE A 88 1.08 -13.93 -14.52
C PHE A 88 1.25 -15.40 -14.13
N ARG A 89 2.40 -15.77 -13.57
CA ARG A 89 2.63 -17.12 -13.02
C ARG A 89 1.67 -17.42 -11.89
N LEU A 90 1.62 -16.56 -10.88
CA LEU A 90 0.71 -16.69 -9.74
C LEU A 90 -0.74 -16.83 -10.20
N LEU A 91 -1.22 -15.89 -11.03
CA LEU A 91 -2.60 -15.88 -11.51
C LEU A 91 -2.94 -17.12 -12.33
N GLY A 92 -2.02 -17.61 -13.18
CA GLY A 92 -2.20 -18.84 -13.94
C GLY A 92 -2.33 -20.08 -13.07
N GLU A 93 -1.53 -20.17 -11.99
CA GLU A 93 -1.55 -21.32 -11.08
C GLU A 93 -2.80 -21.33 -10.19
N ILE A 94 -3.23 -20.17 -9.67
CA ILE A 94 -4.45 -20.10 -8.83
C ILE A 94 -5.73 -20.24 -9.64
N ASP A 95 -5.73 -19.85 -10.92
CA ASP A 95 -6.83 -20.14 -11.86
C ASP A 95 -7.09 -21.66 -11.95
N GLY A 96 -6.02 -22.43 -12.12
CA GLY A 96 -6.10 -23.90 -12.17
C GLY A 96 -6.66 -24.52 -10.89
N LYS A 97 -6.52 -23.84 -9.75
CA LYS A 97 -7.00 -24.30 -8.44
C LYS A 97 -8.35 -23.71 -8.04
N LYS A 98 -8.98 -22.92 -8.93
CA LYS A 98 -10.28 -22.27 -8.71
C LYS A 98 -10.31 -21.34 -7.48
N HIS A 99 -9.20 -20.69 -7.13
CA HIS A 99 -9.19 -19.62 -6.16
C HIS A 99 -9.58 -18.31 -6.88
N PRO A 100 -10.73 -17.71 -6.57
CA PRO A 100 -11.12 -16.45 -7.17
C PRO A 100 -10.15 -15.33 -6.79
N TRP A 101 -9.83 -14.51 -7.76
CA TRP A 101 -8.92 -13.38 -7.62
C TRP A 101 -9.48 -12.13 -8.30
N ALA A 102 -8.96 -10.98 -7.92
CA ALA A 102 -9.15 -9.71 -8.61
C ALA A 102 -7.79 -8.98 -8.69
N VAL A 103 -7.64 -8.10 -9.66
CA VAL A 103 -6.42 -7.31 -9.86
C VAL A 103 -6.73 -5.82 -10.02
N THR A 104 -5.83 -4.98 -9.54
CA THR A 104 -5.80 -3.55 -9.83
C THR A 104 -4.73 -3.28 -10.87
N THR A 105 -5.13 -2.75 -12.02
CA THR A 105 -4.26 -2.45 -13.17
C THR A 105 -4.21 -0.97 -13.49
N GLU A 106 -4.98 -0.17 -12.79
CA GLU A 106 -5.01 1.28 -12.87
C GLU A 106 -4.73 1.88 -11.48
N ASN A 107 -4.25 3.10 -11.46
CA ASN A 107 -4.07 3.87 -10.23
C ASN A 107 -5.42 4.42 -9.72
N LYS A 108 -6.34 3.52 -9.38
CA LYS A 108 -7.70 3.81 -8.89
C LYS A 108 -8.15 2.76 -7.90
N LYS A 109 -9.05 3.12 -6.99
CA LYS A 109 -9.71 2.17 -6.05
C LYS A 109 -10.69 1.23 -6.77
N ARG A 110 -10.21 0.58 -7.82
CA ARG A 110 -10.96 -0.37 -8.65
C ARG A 110 -10.15 -1.63 -8.86
N ARG A 111 -10.80 -2.77 -8.75
CA ARG A 111 -10.24 -4.07 -9.11
C ARG A 111 -11.16 -4.80 -10.07
N THR A 112 -10.58 -5.59 -10.97
CA THR A 112 -11.31 -6.39 -11.94
C THR A 112 -11.11 -7.87 -11.65
N THR A 113 -12.18 -8.64 -11.75
CA THR A 113 -12.19 -10.09 -11.61
C THR A 113 -13.01 -10.72 -12.73
N LYS A 114 -12.66 -11.98 -13.09
CA LYS A 114 -13.50 -12.78 -14.00
C LYS A 114 -14.48 -13.71 -13.29
N TYR A 115 -14.47 -13.75 -11.96
CA TYR A 115 -15.25 -14.67 -11.16
C TYR A 115 -16.52 -14.03 -10.62
N ASP A 116 -17.67 -14.56 -11.03
CA ASP A 116 -18.99 -14.05 -10.60
C ASP A 116 -19.24 -14.24 -9.09
N ASP A 117 -18.58 -15.24 -8.48
CA ASP A 117 -18.70 -15.54 -7.05
C ASP A 117 -17.66 -14.83 -6.17
N TYR A 118 -16.75 -14.04 -6.75
CA TYR A 118 -15.69 -13.35 -6.01
C TYR A 118 -16.23 -12.55 -4.82
N LEU A 119 -17.24 -11.70 -5.06
CA LEU A 119 -17.83 -10.85 -4.03
C LEU A 119 -18.59 -11.63 -2.94
N LYS A 120 -18.94 -12.88 -3.19
CA LYS A 120 -19.54 -13.76 -2.18
C LYS A 120 -18.52 -14.33 -1.21
N ARG A 121 -17.23 -14.35 -1.63
CA ARG A 121 -16.12 -14.94 -0.86
C ARG A 121 -15.32 -13.91 -0.06
N VAL A 122 -15.37 -12.62 -0.46
CA VAL A 122 -14.63 -11.54 0.18
C VAL A 122 -15.57 -10.61 0.93
N THR A 123 -15.13 -10.09 2.06
CA THR A 123 -15.89 -9.15 2.89
C THR A 123 -15.49 -7.69 2.66
N ASP A 124 -14.31 -7.48 2.10
CA ASP A 124 -13.80 -6.16 1.78
C ASP A 124 -14.66 -5.46 0.72
N ARG A 125 -14.97 -4.19 0.95
CA ARG A 125 -15.73 -3.32 0.06
C ARG A 125 -15.02 -2.00 -0.24
N TYR A 126 -13.76 -1.90 0.15
CA TYR A 126 -12.95 -0.70 -0.04
C TYR A 126 -12.69 -0.40 -1.52
N TYR A 127 -12.50 -1.45 -2.32
CA TYR A 127 -12.32 -1.34 -3.76
C TYR A 127 -13.63 -1.58 -4.51
N GLU A 128 -13.95 -0.71 -5.47
CA GLU A 128 -14.96 -1.03 -6.49
C GLU A 128 -14.54 -2.31 -7.20
N THR A 129 -15.45 -3.27 -7.32
CA THR A 129 -15.15 -4.54 -7.99
C THR A 129 -15.95 -4.64 -9.29
N VAL A 130 -15.24 -4.70 -10.41
CA VAL A 130 -15.80 -4.95 -11.74
C VAL A 130 -15.71 -6.45 -12.03
N VAL A 131 -16.84 -7.07 -12.38
CA VAL A 131 -16.87 -8.47 -12.82
C VAL A 131 -16.94 -8.47 -14.34
N ASP A 132 -15.90 -9.01 -14.99
CA ASP A 132 -15.86 -9.22 -16.45
C ASP A 132 -15.40 -10.67 -16.71
N SER A 133 -16.33 -11.54 -17.05
CA SER A 133 -16.06 -12.96 -17.30
C SER A 133 -15.06 -13.22 -18.43
N ARG A 134 -14.81 -12.23 -19.30
CA ARG A 134 -13.84 -12.29 -20.40
C ARG A 134 -12.50 -11.62 -20.07
N TYR A 135 -12.32 -11.15 -18.82
CA TYR A 135 -11.10 -10.46 -18.41
C TYR A 135 -9.89 -11.38 -18.51
N ASP A 136 -8.90 -10.95 -19.27
CA ASP A 136 -7.62 -11.65 -19.44
C ASP A 136 -6.49 -10.78 -18.83
N TYR A 137 -6.00 -11.17 -17.66
CA TYR A 137 -4.93 -10.48 -16.94
C TYR A 137 -3.62 -10.39 -17.73
N ARG A 138 -3.38 -11.28 -18.72
CA ARG A 138 -2.18 -11.28 -19.55
C ARG A 138 -2.09 -10.07 -20.46
N ARG A 139 -3.19 -9.35 -20.63
CA ARG A 139 -3.24 -8.09 -21.39
C ARG A 139 -2.92 -6.87 -20.54
N ALA A 140 -2.76 -7.03 -19.24
CA ALA A 140 -2.41 -5.93 -18.37
C ALA A 140 -0.99 -5.46 -18.64
N ALA A 141 -0.83 -4.16 -18.88
CA ALA A 141 0.49 -3.53 -18.97
C ALA A 141 1.16 -3.39 -17.62
N GLN A 142 0.34 -3.34 -16.54
CA GLN A 142 0.78 -3.18 -15.16
C GLN A 142 -0.22 -3.83 -14.21
N ILE A 143 0.25 -4.42 -13.13
CA ILE A 143 -0.57 -4.92 -12.03
C ILE A 143 0.00 -4.33 -10.73
N TYR A 144 -0.80 -3.54 -10.02
CA TYR A 144 -0.40 -2.93 -8.76
C TYR A 144 -0.66 -3.84 -7.57
N LYS A 145 -1.82 -4.53 -7.59
CA LYS A 145 -2.25 -5.41 -6.50
C LYS A 145 -3.00 -6.63 -7.04
N ILE A 146 -2.87 -7.74 -6.33
CA ILE A 146 -3.67 -8.95 -6.57
C ILE A 146 -4.42 -9.29 -5.28
N PHE A 147 -5.72 -9.45 -5.37
CA PHE A 147 -6.60 -9.83 -4.27
C PHE A 147 -7.02 -11.28 -4.47
N ILE A 148 -6.68 -12.16 -3.53
CA ILE A 148 -7.01 -13.57 -3.61
C ILE A 148 -8.06 -13.90 -2.55
N ALA A 149 -9.20 -14.42 -2.98
CA ALA A 149 -10.25 -14.88 -2.08
C ALA A 149 -9.83 -16.25 -1.50
N CYS A 150 -9.23 -16.23 -0.31
CA CYS A 150 -8.81 -17.44 0.39
C CYS A 150 -8.84 -17.25 1.91
N ALA A 151 -9.10 -18.31 2.65
CA ALA A 151 -8.96 -18.31 4.10
C ALA A 151 -7.50 -18.56 4.51
N LYS A 152 -7.11 -18.17 5.74
CA LYS A 152 -5.73 -18.38 6.25
C LYS A 152 -5.27 -19.83 6.18
N ARG A 153 -6.18 -20.81 6.36
CA ARG A 153 -5.87 -22.25 6.27
C ARG A 153 -5.47 -22.70 4.86
N GLU A 154 -5.91 -21.95 3.83
CA GLU A 154 -5.69 -22.25 2.41
C GLU A 154 -4.40 -21.62 1.86
N VAL A 155 -3.71 -20.79 2.66
CA VAL A 155 -2.50 -20.06 2.22
C VAL A 155 -1.42 -20.95 1.64
N LYS A 156 -1.29 -22.18 2.15
CA LYS A 156 -0.30 -23.17 1.66
C LYS A 156 -0.58 -23.64 0.22
N GLU A 157 -1.79 -23.44 -0.26
CA GLU A 157 -2.20 -23.77 -1.62
C GLU A 157 -1.91 -22.66 -2.62
N ILE A 158 -1.63 -21.46 -2.12
CA ILE A 158 -1.34 -20.27 -2.94
C ILE A 158 0.15 -20.22 -3.24
N PRO A 159 0.56 -20.39 -4.50
CA PRO A 159 1.98 -20.42 -4.88
C PRO A 159 2.52 -18.98 -5.04
N LEU A 160 2.69 -18.28 -3.93
CA LEU A 160 3.13 -16.87 -3.91
C LEU A 160 4.53 -16.67 -4.50
N HIS A 161 5.35 -17.75 -4.51
CA HIS A 161 6.74 -17.69 -4.94
C HIS A 161 7.50 -16.58 -4.17
N THR A 162 7.96 -15.54 -4.89
CA THR A 162 8.68 -14.40 -4.33
C THR A 162 7.79 -13.17 -4.09
N LEU A 163 6.49 -13.27 -4.41
CA LEU A 163 5.58 -12.12 -4.26
C LEU A 163 5.22 -11.91 -2.78
N PRO A 164 5.44 -10.72 -2.24
CA PRO A 164 5.06 -10.37 -0.88
C PRO A 164 3.55 -10.25 -0.77
N HIS A 165 3.02 -10.50 0.43
CA HIS A 165 1.59 -10.43 0.68
C HIS A 165 1.28 -10.01 2.11
N VAL A 166 0.09 -9.47 2.28
CA VAL A 166 -0.53 -9.13 3.58
C VAL A 166 -1.96 -9.68 3.62
N TRP A 167 -2.58 -9.69 4.80
CA TRP A 167 -3.98 -10.02 4.94
C TRP A 167 -4.81 -8.74 5.00
N LEU A 168 -5.60 -8.48 3.97
CA LEU A 168 -6.53 -7.36 3.94
C LEU A 168 -7.74 -7.61 4.87
N THR A 169 -8.26 -8.84 4.83
CA THR A 169 -9.34 -9.32 5.72
C THR A 169 -9.12 -10.80 6.03
N LYS A 170 -10.00 -11.39 6.88
CA LYS A 170 -9.94 -12.83 7.18
C LYS A 170 -10.13 -13.74 5.95
N GLY A 171 -10.74 -13.22 4.87
CA GLY A 171 -11.04 -13.96 3.65
C GLY A 171 -10.35 -13.42 2.39
N THR A 172 -9.46 -12.43 2.53
CA THR A 172 -8.78 -11.81 1.38
C THR A 172 -7.31 -11.64 1.67
N MET A 173 -6.49 -12.36 0.93
CA MET A 173 -5.06 -12.13 0.85
C MET A 173 -4.79 -11.05 -0.20
N LEU A 174 -3.95 -10.10 0.13
CA LEU A 174 -3.52 -9.03 -0.76
C LEU A 174 -2.04 -9.21 -1.09
N VAL A 175 -1.73 -9.41 -2.37
CA VAL A 175 -0.36 -9.40 -2.89
C VAL A 175 -0.03 -7.95 -3.25
N GLU A 176 0.90 -7.38 -2.52
CA GLU A 176 1.38 -6.01 -2.68
C GLU A 176 2.81 -5.87 -2.16
N PRO A 177 3.58 -4.86 -2.59
CA PRO A 177 4.90 -4.58 -2.03
C PRO A 177 4.83 -4.25 -0.53
N VAL A 178 5.91 -4.59 0.21
CA VAL A 178 6.04 -4.36 1.65
C VAL A 178 7.41 -3.72 2.00
N HIS A 179 7.86 -2.82 1.15
CA HIS A 179 9.19 -2.18 1.19
C HIS A 179 9.07 -0.67 1.29
N LYS A 180 8.29 -0.18 2.27
CA LYS A 180 8.05 1.26 2.48
C LYS A 180 9.37 2.04 2.68
N GLU A 181 10.38 1.41 3.27
CA GLU A 181 11.72 1.98 3.46
C GLU A 181 12.39 2.39 2.14
N ARG A 182 12.08 1.72 1.04
CA ARG A 182 12.60 2.09 -0.30
C ARG A 182 12.23 3.53 -0.65
N GLY A 183 10.99 3.91 -0.39
CA GLY A 183 10.53 5.28 -0.64
C GLY A 183 11.17 6.29 0.32
N ILE A 184 11.39 5.90 1.59
CA ILE A 184 12.08 6.74 2.56
C ILE A 184 13.52 7.00 2.09
N PHE A 185 14.24 5.98 1.67
CA PHE A 185 15.60 6.13 1.13
C PHE A 185 15.65 7.04 -0.10
N GLU A 186 14.65 6.99 -0.98
CA GLU A 186 14.61 7.88 -2.14
C GLU A 186 14.46 9.36 -1.71
N ILE A 187 13.62 9.63 -0.71
CA ILE A 187 13.46 10.97 -0.13
C ILE A 187 14.73 11.41 0.58
N MET A 188 15.32 10.53 1.41
CA MET A 188 16.60 10.82 2.10
C MET A 188 17.71 11.20 1.11
N LYS A 189 17.87 10.43 0.05
CA LYS A 189 18.83 10.69 -1.02
C LYS A 189 18.61 12.04 -1.68
N ARG A 190 17.34 12.38 -1.97
CA ARG A 190 16.96 13.63 -2.63
C ARG A 190 17.31 14.86 -1.81
N TYR A 191 17.14 14.77 -0.49
CA TYR A 191 17.37 15.88 0.45
C TYR A 191 18.70 15.78 1.19
N ASN A 192 19.52 14.77 0.89
CA ASN A 192 20.78 14.49 1.57
C ASN A 192 20.62 14.41 3.10
N VAL A 193 19.67 13.60 3.54
CA VAL A 193 19.26 13.44 4.96
C VAL A 193 19.99 12.28 5.59
N SER A 194 20.54 12.46 6.80
CA SER A 194 21.15 11.41 7.61
C SER A 194 20.09 10.62 8.41
N ASP A 195 20.41 9.37 8.76
CA ASP A 195 19.52 8.44 9.46
C ASP A 195 19.00 8.96 10.80
N ASP A 196 19.81 9.68 11.55
CA ASP A 196 19.46 10.25 12.86
C ASP A 196 18.35 11.31 12.83
N ARG A 197 17.97 11.75 11.63
CA ARG A 197 16.90 12.73 11.40
C ARG A 197 15.58 12.09 11.02
N ILE A 198 15.55 10.76 10.80
CA ILE A 198 14.35 10.02 10.37
C ILE A 198 13.54 9.60 11.59
N VAL A 199 12.24 9.81 11.50
CA VAL A 199 11.24 9.36 12.49
C VAL A 199 10.11 8.67 11.74
N VAL A 200 9.82 7.42 12.09
CA VAL A 200 8.77 6.61 11.45
C VAL A 200 7.72 6.19 12.45
N PHE A 201 6.47 6.20 12.01
CA PHE A 201 5.30 5.76 12.77
C PHE A 201 4.56 4.69 12.01
N GLY A 202 4.21 3.59 12.68
CA GLY A 202 3.45 2.50 12.10
C GLY A 202 2.95 1.53 13.17
N ASP A 203 1.91 0.75 12.86
CA ASP A 203 1.28 -0.18 13.80
C ASP A 203 1.20 -1.61 13.27
N GLY A 204 1.47 -1.82 11.99
CA GLY A 204 1.23 -3.08 11.30
C GLY A 204 2.50 -3.85 10.88
N LEU A 205 2.31 -5.12 10.52
CA LEU A 205 3.38 -5.95 9.98
C LEU A 205 3.92 -5.45 8.63
N ASN A 206 3.12 -4.72 7.87
CA ASN A 206 3.52 -4.06 6.62
C ASN A 206 4.45 -2.84 6.85
N ASP A 207 4.59 -2.40 8.12
CA ASP A 207 5.48 -1.30 8.51
C ASP A 207 6.85 -1.77 8.96
N CYS A 208 7.04 -3.07 9.18
CA CYS A 208 8.29 -3.62 9.69
C CYS A 208 9.52 -3.20 8.87
N SER A 209 9.34 -2.95 7.58
CA SER A 209 10.43 -2.49 6.72
C SER A 209 10.93 -1.07 7.07
N MET A 210 10.08 -0.25 7.72
CA MET A 210 10.44 1.08 8.20
C MET A 210 11.09 1.06 9.59
N PHE A 211 10.94 -0.03 10.36
CA PHE A 211 11.47 -0.13 11.72
C PHE A 211 12.95 -0.55 11.70
N ARG A 212 13.78 0.39 11.32
CA ARG A 212 15.22 0.18 11.19
C ARG A 212 15.95 0.66 12.46
N PRO A 213 17.04 -0.03 12.88
CA PRO A 213 17.80 0.37 14.07
C PRO A 213 18.39 1.78 14.01
N GLU A 214 18.61 2.28 12.78
CA GLU A 214 19.21 3.61 12.55
C GLU A 214 18.20 4.74 12.67
N TRP A 215 16.89 4.44 12.60
CA TRP A 215 15.81 5.43 12.62
C TRP A 215 15.10 5.45 13.97
N MET A 216 14.54 6.59 14.32
CA MET A 216 13.61 6.66 15.45
C MET A 216 12.28 6.04 15.04
N THR A 217 11.86 4.99 15.74
CA THR A 217 10.60 4.27 15.49
C THR A 217 9.62 4.48 16.65
N VAL A 218 8.35 4.67 16.31
CA VAL A 218 7.24 4.95 17.25
C VAL A 218 6.04 4.05 16.96
#